data_8828adcaeb5c0dd7cec31af9d773fb31
#
_entry.id   8828adcaeb5c0dd7cec31af9d773fb31
#
_cell.length_a   1.000
_cell.length_b   1.000
_cell.length_c   1.000
_cell.angle_alpha   90.00
_cell.angle_beta   90.00
_cell.angle_gamma   90.00
#
_symmetry.space_group_name_H-M   'P 1'
#
loop_
_entity.id
_entity.type
_entity.pdbx_description
1 polymer ?
#
loop_
_entity_poly.entity_id
_entity_poly.type
_entity_poly.pdbx_seq_one_letter_code
_entity_poly.pdbx_strand_id
1 'polypeptide(L)'
;LHESSSSPKVVIVGGGMVGFYLAKRLEKMGVDVKLIEQNAERCSEIADKLSDTMILNGDGSDLALLREEEAGKMDVVFAVTGQDDKNLLCSLLVKQLGAKKILSRVNRSVYIKLFEMVGVDRAVSPGQVTADAVLQRVIGGEEVITLSDERMELVDFIARPGAKIVGKIVSKELP
;
A
#
# COMPACT_ATOMS: atom_id res chain seq x y z
N LEU A 1 -4.17 -4.13 34.56
CA LEU A 1 -5.11 -3.49 33.65
C LEU A 1 -4.61 -3.73 32.23
N HIS A 2 -5.10 -4.83 31.57
CA HIS A 2 -4.92 -5.01 30.14
C HIS A 2 -5.81 -3.99 29.44
N GLU A 3 -5.23 -3.01 28.76
CA GLU A 3 -5.91 -2.30 27.70
C GLU A 3 -6.28 -3.35 26.64
N SER A 4 -7.56 -3.57 26.44
CA SER A 4 -8.07 -4.36 25.32
C SER A 4 -7.76 -3.59 24.05
N SER A 5 -6.62 -3.87 23.42
CA SER A 5 -6.32 -3.34 22.10
C SER A 5 -7.35 -3.96 21.16
N SER A 6 -8.37 -3.19 20.79
CA SER A 6 -9.28 -3.57 19.72
C SER A 6 -8.45 -3.82 18.46
N SER A 7 -8.76 -4.88 17.72
CA SER A 7 -8.12 -5.16 16.43
C SER A 7 -8.12 -3.91 15.55
N PRO A 8 -7.02 -3.59 14.85
CA PRO A 8 -6.98 -2.47 13.92
C PRO A 8 -8.11 -2.57 12.90
N LYS A 9 -8.77 -1.46 12.60
CA LYS A 9 -9.85 -1.37 11.62
C LYS A 9 -9.36 -0.76 10.32
N VAL A 10 -9.60 -1.44 9.22
CA VAL A 10 -9.08 -1.07 7.91
C VAL A 10 -10.18 -1.05 6.85
N VAL A 11 -10.18 -0.01 6.01
CA VAL A 11 -10.97 0.00 4.77
C VAL A 11 -10.03 -0.12 3.58
N ILE A 12 -10.38 -1.00 2.65
CA ILE A 12 -9.72 -1.16 1.35
C ILE A 12 -10.71 -0.78 0.26
N VAL A 13 -10.36 0.19 -0.56
CA VAL A 13 -11.15 0.60 -1.74
C VAL A 13 -10.50 0.05 -3.00
N GLY A 14 -11.20 -0.88 -3.64
CA GLY A 14 -10.78 -1.60 -4.83
C GLY A 14 -10.48 -3.08 -4.57
N GLY A 15 -11.32 -3.97 -5.11
CA GLY A 15 -11.21 -5.43 -5.01
C GLY A 15 -10.36 -6.08 -6.11
N GLY A 16 -9.51 -5.31 -6.79
CA GLY A 16 -8.54 -5.83 -7.75
C GLY A 16 -7.49 -6.73 -7.09
N MET A 17 -6.46 -7.11 -7.85
CA MET A 17 -5.40 -8.01 -7.34
C MET A 17 -4.75 -7.47 -6.06
N VAL A 18 -4.40 -6.17 -6.03
CA VAL A 18 -3.74 -5.55 -4.87
C VAL A 18 -4.64 -5.58 -3.65
N GLY A 19 -5.90 -5.11 -3.78
CA GLY A 19 -6.84 -5.07 -2.67
C GLY A 19 -7.19 -6.45 -2.13
N PHE A 20 -7.41 -7.42 -3.02
CA PHE A 20 -7.67 -8.82 -2.63
C PHE A 20 -6.52 -9.43 -1.82
N TYR A 21 -5.27 -9.34 -2.31
CA TYR A 21 -4.14 -9.91 -1.58
C TYR A 21 -3.84 -9.17 -0.29
N LEU A 22 -4.08 -7.86 -0.25
CA LEU A 22 -3.96 -7.06 0.96
C LEU A 22 -4.98 -7.50 2.01
N ALA A 23 -6.27 -7.59 1.64
CA ALA A 23 -7.33 -8.08 2.51
C ALA A 23 -7.00 -9.47 3.07
N LYS A 24 -6.61 -10.39 2.18
CA LYS A 24 -6.26 -11.78 2.57
C LYS A 24 -5.08 -11.85 3.57
N ARG A 25 -4.13 -10.93 3.49
CA ARG A 25 -3.02 -10.88 4.45
C ARG A 25 -3.44 -10.26 5.78
N LEU A 26 -4.22 -9.19 5.73
CA LEU A 26 -4.71 -8.49 6.93
C LEU A 26 -5.67 -9.39 7.73
N GLU A 27 -6.57 -10.10 7.06
CA GLU A 27 -7.46 -11.09 7.67
C GLU A 27 -6.68 -12.15 8.46
N LYS A 28 -5.60 -12.70 7.88
CA LYS A 28 -4.72 -13.66 8.56
C LYS A 28 -3.99 -13.08 9.77
N MET A 29 -3.86 -11.76 9.84
CA MET A 29 -3.25 -11.06 10.98
C MET A 29 -4.29 -10.68 12.05
N GLY A 30 -5.57 -11.04 11.86
CA GLY A 30 -6.66 -10.71 12.78
C GLY A 30 -7.09 -9.25 12.73
N VAL A 31 -6.87 -8.59 11.59
CA VAL A 31 -7.29 -7.19 11.35
C VAL A 31 -8.75 -7.18 10.90
N ASP A 32 -9.56 -6.26 11.41
CA ASP A 32 -10.94 -6.03 10.98
C ASP A 32 -10.93 -5.27 9.63
N VAL A 33 -11.34 -5.95 8.55
CA VAL A 33 -11.22 -5.43 7.19
C VAL A 33 -12.58 -5.26 6.53
N LYS A 34 -12.85 -4.06 6.01
CA LYS A 34 -13.91 -3.79 5.04
C LYS A 34 -13.29 -3.57 3.67
N LEU A 35 -13.83 -4.20 2.62
CA LEU A 35 -13.39 -4.03 1.24
C LEU A 35 -14.55 -3.53 0.39
N ILE A 36 -14.38 -2.37 -0.23
CA ILE A 36 -15.34 -1.73 -1.14
C ILE A 36 -14.94 -2.01 -2.58
N GLU A 37 -15.83 -2.61 -3.37
CA GLU A 37 -15.62 -2.91 -4.78
C GLU A 37 -16.90 -2.57 -5.58
N GLN A 38 -16.73 -1.87 -6.71
CA GLN A 38 -17.87 -1.41 -7.52
C GLN A 38 -18.48 -2.52 -8.39
N ASN A 39 -17.70 -3.53 -8.78
CA ASN A 39 -18.17 -4.63 -9.61
C ASN A 39 -18.77 -5.74 -8.75
N ALA A 40 -20.10 -5.97 -8.91
CA ALA A 40 -20.83 -6.95 -8.12
C ALA A 40 -20.34 -8.40 -8.34
N GLU A 41 -19.98 -8.78 -9.57
CA GLU A 41 -19.43 -10.11 -9.85
C GLU A 41 -18.09 -10.30 -9.11
N ARG A 42 -17.25 -9.26 -9.12
CA ARG A 42 -15.98 -9.27 -8.40
C ARG A 42 -16.17 -9.34 -6.89
N CYS A 43 -17.19 -8.67 -6.34
CA CYS A 43 -17.56 -8.81 -4.93
C CYS A 43 -17.85 -10.27 -4.57
N SER A 44 -18.65 -10.98 -5.38
CA SER A 44 -18.98 -12.38 -5.16
C SER A 44 -17.72 -13.27 -5.22
N GLU A 45 -16.88 -13.09 -6.22
CA GLU A 45 -15.62 -13.85 -6.35
C GLU A 45 -14.67 -13.67 -5.15
N ILE A 46 -14.66 -12.48 -4.57
CA ILE A 46 -13.82 -12.15 -3.41
C ILE A 46 -14.44 -12.75 -2.15
N ALA A 47 -15.74 -12.63 -1.97
CA ALA A 47 -16.48 -13.18 -0.82
C ALA A 47 -16.32 -14.70 -0.71
N ASP A 48 -16.25 -15.41 -1.83
CA ASP A 48 -15.98 -16.85 -1.84
C ASP A 48 -14.57 -17.25 -1.34
N LYS A 49 -13.64 -16.29 -1.29
CA LYS A 49 -12.20 -16.52 -1.03
C LYS A 49 -11.67 -15.88 0.25
N LEU A 50 -12.46 -15.01 0.86
CA LEU A 50 -12.15 -14.33 2.12
C LEU A 50 -13.21 -14.71 3.15
N SER A 51 -12.79 -15.02 4.38
CA SER A 51 -13.69 -15.54 5.43
C SER A 51 -14.12 -14.48 6.44
N ASP A 52 -13.23 -13.53 6.74
CA ASP A 52 -13.43 -12.55 7.81
C ASP A 52 -13.46 -11.10 7.31
N THR A 53 -13.33 -10.90 5.99
CA THR A 53 -13.40 -9.56 5.38
C THR A 53 -14.83 -9.22 4.98
N MET A 54 -15.35 -8.09 5.45
CA MET A 54 -16.64 -7.57 5.00
C MET A 54 -16.53 -6.99 3.59
N ILE A 55 -17.27 -7.55 2.64
CA ILE A 55 -17.29 -7.09 1.24
C ILE A 55 -18.49 -6.19 1.02
N LEU A 56 -18.25 -4.99 0.52
CA LEU A 56 -19.25 -3.97 0.23
C LEU A 56 -19.26 -3.67 -1.27
N ASN A 57 -20.41 -3.85 -1.90
CA ASN A 57 -20.56 -3.47 -3.30
C ASN A 57 -20.92 -1.98 -3.41
N GLY A 58 -20.00 -1.19 -3.97
CA GLY A 58 -20.21 0.24 -4.13
C GLY A 58 -19.04 0.97 -4.75
N ASP A 59 -19.25 2.25 -5.09
CA ASP A 59 -18.18 3.12 -5.59
C ASP A 59 -17.42 3.76 -4.41
N GLY A 60 -16.12 3.52 -4.32
CA GLY A 60 -15.26 4.09 -3.28
C GLY A 60 -15.05 5.61 -3.38
N SER A 61 -15.60 6.27 -4.38
CA SER A 61 -15.71 7.73 -4.48
C SER A 61 -17.08 8.27 -4.07
N ASP A 62 -17.99 7.42 -3.62
CA ASP A 62 -19.28 7.84 -3.07
C ASP A 62 -19.13 8.27 -1.61
N LEU A 63 -19.29 9.57 -1.36
CA LEU A 63 -19.18 10.16 -0.03
C LEU A 63 -20.23 9.61 0.95
N ALA A 64 -21.44 9.28 0.47
CA ALA A 64 -22.49 8.73 1.32
C ALA A 64 -22.12 7.35 1.83
N LEU A 65 -21.66 6.47 0.94
CA LEU A 65 -21.14 5.14 1.30
C LEU A 65 -19.96 5.24 2.27
N LEU A 66 -18.99 6.10 1.99
CA LEU A 66 -17.82 6.26 2.89
C LEU A 66 -18.21 6.76 4.29
N ARG A 67 -19.25 7.58 4.41
CA ARG A 67 -19.79 8.03 5.70
C ARG A 67 -20.55 6.93 6.42
N GLU A 68 -21.41 6.21 5.72
CA GLU A 68 -22.20 5.09 6.26
C GLU A 68 -21.27 4.01 6.84
N GLU A 69 -20.22 3.69 6.11
CA GLU A 69 -19.23 2.70 6.52
C GLU A 69 -18.17 3.22 7.49
N GLU A 70 -18.32 4.48 7.94
CA GLU A 70 -17.43 5.14 8.90
C GLU A 70 -15.95 5.15 8.47
N ALA A 71 -15.67 5.26 7.17
CA ALA A 71 -14.32 5.21 6.62
C ALA A 71 -13.35 6.22 7.29
N GLY A 72 -13.85 7.37 7.75
CA GLY A 72 -13.08 8.36 8.48
C GLY A 72 -12.66 7.96 9.90
N LYS A 73 -13.27 6.91 10.47
CA LYS A 73 -12.93 6.41 11.83
C LYS A 73 -11.98 5.22 11.80
N MET A 74 -11.62 4.76 10.62
CA MET A 74 -10.72 3.63 10.45
C MET A 74 -9.27 4.02 10.79
N ASP A 75 -8.50 3.05 11.25
CA ASP A 75 -7.08 3.27 11.56
C ASP A 75 -6.26 3.46 10.28
N VAL A 76 -6.62 2.74 9.21
CA VAL A 76 -5.98 2.87 7.90
C VAL A 76 -7.01 2.74 6.78
N VAL A 77 -6.88 3.59 5.76
CA VAL A 77 -7.63 3.48 4.51
C VAL A 77 -6.66 3.24 3.35
N PHE A 78 -6.93 2.21 2.56
CA PHE A 78 -6.19 1.88 1.34
C PHE A 78 -7.02 2.19 0.11
N ALA A 79 -6.61 3.16 -0.71
CA ALA A 79 -7.18 3.44 -2.02
C ALA A 79 -6.35 2.74 -3.10
N VAL A 80 -6.79 1.55 -3.54
CA VAL A 80 -5.98 0.66 -4.39
C VAL A 80 -6.70 0.17 -5.64
N THR A 81 -7.61 0.99 -6.18
CA THR A 81 -8.27 0.72 -7.45
C THR A 81 -7.27 0.76 -8.62
N GLY A 82 -7.71 0.37 -9.81
CA GLY A 82 -6.91 0.48 -11.03
C GLY A 82 -6.77 1.91 -11.60
N GLN A 83 -7.41 2.91 -11.01
CA GLN A 83 -7.53 4.27 -11.55
C GLN A 83 -6.97 5.30 -10.58
N ASP A 84 -5.94 6.06 -11.01
CA ASP A 84 -5.25 7.03 -10.16
C ASP A 84 -6.18 8.19 -9.73
N ASP A 85 -7.05 8.66 -10.61
CA ASP A 85 -8.04 9.69 -10.33
C ASP A 85 -9.06 9.27 -9.26
N LYS A 86 -9.56 8.04 -9.32
CA LYS A 86 -10.44 7.49 -8.29
C LYS A 86 -9.72 7.31 -6.97
N ASN A 87 -8.48 6.83 -6.99
CA ASN A 87 -7.67 6.68 -5.79
C ASN A 87 -7.39 8.03 -5.13
N LEU A 88 -7.10 9.07 -5.93
CA LEU A 88 -6.91 10.42 -5.42
C LEU A 88 -8.20 10.97 -4.81
N LEU A 89 -9.33 10.88 -5.52
CA LEU A 89 -10.61 11.37 -5.04
C LEU A 89 -11.03 10.66 -3.75
N CYS A 90 -10.97 9.33 -3.71
CA CYS A 90 -11.23 8.56 -2.51
C CYS A 90 -10.35 9.03 -1.33
N SER A 91 -9.04 9.18 -1.56
CA SER A 91 -8.10 9.63 -0.53
C SER A 91 -8.47 11.00 0.04
N LEU A 92 -8.86 11.95 -0.80
CA LEU A 92 -9.32 13.28 -0.37
C LEU A 92 -10.61 13.21 0.45
N LEU A 93 -11.57 12.39 0.02
CA LEU A 93 -12.85 12.22 0.71
C LEU A 93 -12.66 11.59 2.10
N VAL A 94 -11.89 10.50 2.20
CA VAL A 94 -11.64 9.85 3.50
C VAL A 94 -10.82 10.73 4.42
N LYS A 95 -9.92 11.55 3.88
CA LYS A 95 -9.19 12.56 4.65
C LYS A 95 -10.13 13.61 5.23
N GLN A 96 -11.07 14.12 4.43
CA GLN A 96 -12.10 15.07 4.88
C GLN A 96 -12.99 14.45 5.98
N LEU A 97 -13.22 13.14 5.93
CA LEU A 97 -13.97 12.40 6.94
C LEU A 97 -13.16 12.12 8.21
N GLY A 98 -11.86 12.40 8.24
CA GLY A 98 -11.02 12.28 9.43
C GLY A 98 -10.19 10.99 9.52
N ALA A 99 -10.00 10.26 8.41
CA ALA A 99 -9.17 9.07 8.39
C ALA A 99 -7.75 9.36 8.91
N LYS A 100 -7.25 8.49 9.82
CA LYS A 100 -5.98 8.71 10.52
C LYS A 100 -4.78 8.48 9.61
N LYS A 101 -4.86 7.47 8.74
CA LYS A 101 -3.79 7.09 7.85
C LYS A 101 -4.33 6.65 6.49
N ILE A 102 -3.78 7.21 5.44
CA ILE A 102 -4.23 6.97 4.06
C ILE A 102 -3.04 6.49 3.23
N LEU A 103 -3.18 5.30 2.66
CA LEU A 103 -2.23 4.77 1.71
C LEU A 103 -2.90 4.63 0.34
N SER A 104 -2.22 5.05 -0.71
CA SER A 104 -2.79 5.01 -2.04
C SER A 104 -1.88 4.34 -3.05
N ARG A 105 -2.49 3.55 -3.93
CA ARG A 105 -1.85 3.06 -5.13
C ARG A 105 -1.82 4.15 -6.19
N VAL A 106 -0.68 4.29 -6.85
CA VAL A 106 -0.48 5.21 -7.98
C VAL A 106 0.17 4.42 -9.12
N ASN A 107 -0.51 4.34 -10.27
CA ASN A 107 0.04 3.62 -11.43
C ASN A 107 1.14 4.43 -12.12
N ARG A 108 0.98 5.74 -12.19
CA ARG A 108 1.96 6.66 -12.78
C ARG A 108 2.82 7.27 -11.68
N SER A 109 4.07 6.82 -11.56
CA SER A 109 5.00 7.27 -10.51
C SER A 109 5.16 8.79 -10.41
N VAL A 110 5.01 9.50 -11.53
CA VAL A 110 5.07 10.98 -11.56
C VAL A 110 4.01 11.65 -10.67
N TYR A 111 2.92 10.94 -10.32
CA TYR A 111 1.88 11.46 -9.44
C TYR A 111 2.10 11.19 -7.95
N ILE A 112 3.11 10.41 -7.57
CA ILE A 112 3.39 10.09 -6.16
C ILE A 112 3.50 11.38 -5.33
N LYS A 113 4.33 12.34 -5.77
CA LYS A 113 4.48 13.62 -5.07
C LYS A 113 3.17 14.41 -4.99
N LEU A 114 2.33 14.36 -6.03
CA LEU A 114 1.01 15.02 -6.01
C LEU A 114 0.11 14.42 -4.93
N PHE A 115 0.06 13.09 -4.81
CA PHE A 115 -0.75 12.42 -3.79
C PHE A 115 -0.28 12.80 -2.36
N GLU A 116 1.01 12.83 -2.14
CA GLU A 116 1.59 13.24 -0.85
C GLU A 116 1.31 14.72 -0.53
N MET A 117 1.42 15.62 -1.52
CA MET A 117 1.11 17.04 -1.35
C MET A 117 -0.35 17.30 -0.94
N VAL A 118 -1.30 16.51 -1.42
CA VAL A 118 -2.71 16.62 -1.03
C VAL A 118 -3.03 15.88 0.27
N GLY A 119 -2.02 15.24 0.86
CA GLY A 119 -2.07 14.68 2.20
C GLY A 119 -2.42 13.20 2.29
N VAL A 120 -2.09 12.44 1.26
CA VAL A 120 -1.94 10.99 1.34
C VAL A 120 -0.65 10.69 2.11
N ASP A 121 -0.72 9.85 3.15
CA ASP A 121 0.44 9.56 4.00
C ASP A 121 1.50 8.74 3.26
N ARG A 122 1.08 7.88 2.35
CA ARG A 122 1.98 7.12 1.50
C ARG A 122 1.34 6.80 0.15
N ALA A 123 2.00 7.17 -0.93
CA ALA A 123 1.66 6.76 -2.28
C ALA A 123 2.66 5.71 -2.78
N VAL A 124 2.16 4.63 -3.38
CA VAL A 124 2.98 3.48 -3.79
C VAL A 124 2.68 3.12 -5.24
N SER A 125 3.72 3.01 -6.06
CA SER A 125 3.61 2.49 -7.43
C SER A 125 3.92 0.99 -7.44
N PRO A 126 2.95 0.13 -7.78
CA PRO A 126 3.18 -1.32 -7.86
C PRO A 126 4.28 -1.70 -8.84
N GLY A 127 4.41 -0.96 -9.94
CA GLY A 127 5.46 -1.18 -10.92
C GLY A 127 6.87 -0.97 -10.34
N GLN A 128 7.08 0.12 -9.61
CA GLN A 128 8.36 0.38 -8.93
C GLN A 128 8.65 -0.68 -7.88
N VAL A 129 7.71 -0.92 -6.96
CA VAL A 129 7.89 -1.95 -5.92
C VAL A 129 8.21 -3.33 -6.51
N THR A 130 7.57 -3.68 -7.62
CA THR A 130 7.86 -4.96 -8.30
C THR A 130 9.25 -4.96 -8.92
N ALA A 131 9.64 -3.86 -9.60
CA ALA A 131 10.97 -3.74 -10.19
C ALA A 131 12.06 -3.82 -9.11
N ASP A 132 11.90 -3.09 -8.00
CA ASP A 132 12.84 -3.11 -6.88
C ASP A 132 12.96 -4.51 -6.27
N ALA A 133 11.83 -5.20 -6.05
CA ALA A 133 11.82 -6.56 -5.51
C ALA A 133 12.49 -7.59 -6.45
N VAL A 134 12.37 -7.41 -7.77
CA VAL A 134 13.08 -8.25 -8.76
C VAL A 134 14.56 -7.94 -8.76
N LEU A 135 14.94 -6.66 -8.77
CA LEU A 135 16.34 -6.24 -8.73
C LEU A 135 17.04 -6.76 -7.48
N GLN A 136 16.42 -6.65 -6.31
CA GLN A 136 16.96 -7.21 -5.05
C GLN A 136 17.31 -8.68 -5.19
N ARG A 137 16.45 -9.48 -5.81
CA ARG A 137 16.71 -10.91 -6.02
C ARG A 137 17.83 -11.21 -6.99
N VAL A 138 18.01 -10.36 -8.01
CA VAL A 138 19.02 -10.54 -9.06
C VAL A 138 20.39 -10.07 -8.58
N ILE A 139 20.44 -8.92 -7.90
CA ILE A 139 21.70 -8.31 -7.43
C ILE A 139 22.18 -8.94 -6.11
N GLY A 140 21.28 -9.60 -5.37
CA GLY A 140 21.59 -10.28 -4.11
C GLY A 140 21.78 -9.32 -2.92
N GLY A 141 21.20 -8.14 -3.00
CA GLY A 141 21.12 -7.18 -1.89
C GLY A 141 19.95 -7.49 -0.94
N GLU A 142 20.08 -7.17 0.34
CA GLU A 142 19.00 -7.35 1.30
C GLU A 142 17.95 -6.24 1.22
N GLU A 143 18.33 -5.04 0.81
CA GLU A 143 17.40 -3.91 0.68
C GLU A 143 17.86 -2.93 -0.42
N VAL A 144 16.96 -2.55 -1.32
CA VAL A 144 17.12 -1.43 -2.25
C VAL A 144 16.20 -0.32 -1.78
N ILE A 145 16.75 0.78 -1.30
CA ILE A 145 15.98 1.95 -0.92
C ILE A 145 16.13 2.99 -2.03
N THR A 146 15.10 3.16 -2.83
CA THR A 146 15.03 4.28 -3.78
C THR A 146 14.65 5.54 -3.01
N LEU A 147 15.59 6.46 -2.87
CA LEU A 147 15.33 7.77 -2.28
C LEU A 147 14.50 8.59 -3.25
N SER A 148 13.51 9.32 -2.73
CA SER A 148 12.41 9.97 -3.45
C SER A 148 12.80 11.01 -4.53
N ASP A 149 14.06 11.18 -4.83
CA ASP A 149 14.56 12.23 -5.76
C ASP A 149 15.12 11.66 -7.08
N GLU A 150 14.92 10.39 -7.41
CA GLU A 150 15.38 9.70 -8.64
C GLU A 150 16.89 9.85 -8.96
N ARG A 151 17.64 10.53 -8.09
CA ARG A 151 19.06 10.83 -8.29
C ARG A 151 20.01 9.99 -7.47
N MET A 152 19.49 9.25 -6.53
CA MET A 152 20.30 8.42 -5.62
C MET A 152 19.56 7.15 -5.23
N GLU A 153 20.19 6.02 -5.48
CA GLU A 153 19.75 4.72 -4.99
C GLU A 153 20.68 4.26 -3.88
N LEU A 154 20.13 3.90 -2.73
CA LEU A 154 20.87 3.22 -1.68
C LEU A 154 20.65 1.72 -1.85
N VAL A 155 21.72 0.99 -2.15
CA VAL A 155 21.69 -0.47 -2.26
C VAL A 155 22.47 -1.06 -1.10
N ASP A 156 21.80 -1.79 -0.21
CA ASP A 156 22.44 -2.58 0.81
C ASP A 156 22.71 -4.00 0.28
N PHE A 157 23.92 -4.49 0.42
CA PHE A 157 24.30 -5.82 -0.02
C PHE A 157 25.30 -6.48 0.90
N ILE A 158 25.18 -7.79 1.07
CA ILE A 158 26.15 -8.60 1.79
C ILE A 158 27.28 -9.04 0.85
N ALA A 159 28.48 -8.55 1.09
CA ALA A 159 29.67 -8.97 0.35
C ALA A 159 30.01 -10.42 0.67
N ARG A 160 29.92 -11.31 -0.33
CA ARG A 160 30.30 -12.72 -0.14
C ARG A 160 31.82 -12.86 0.09
N PRO A 161 32.25 -13.87 0.86
CA PRO A 161 33.68 -14.17 1.00
C PRO A 161 34.35 -14.31 -0.37
N GLY A 162 35.45 -13.59 -0.59
CA GLY A 162 36.17 -13.56 -1.88
C GLY A 162 35.72 -12.48 -2.87
N ALA A 163 34.68 -11.68 -2.55
CA ALA A 163 34.33 -10.51 -3.37
C ALA A 163 35.44 -9.45 -3.34
N LYS A 164 35.68 -8.78 -4.47
CA LYS A 164 36.77 -7.79 -4.64
C LYS A 164 36.75 -6.63 -3.63
N ILE A 165 35.58 -6.37 -3.02
CA ILE A 165 35.35 -5.31 -2.04
C ILE A 165 35.71 -5.72 -0.61
N VAL A 166 35.79 -7.03 -0.31
CA VAL A 166 36.06 -7.54 1.04
C VAL A 166 37.49 -7.21 1.44
N GLY A 167 37.65 -6.56 2.59
CA GLY A 167 38.97 -6.15 3.11
C GLY A 167 39.49 -4.82 2.58
N LYS A 168 38.72 -4.11 1.75
CA LYS A 168 39.10 -2.79 1.22
C LYS A 168 38.61 -1.65 2.11
N ILE A 169 39.37 -0.55 2.09
CA ILE A 169 39.00 0.66 2.84
C ILE A 169 37.98 1.46 2.03
N VAL A 170 36.75 1.55 2.52
CA VAL A 170 35.60 2.21 1.86
C VAL A 170 35.93 3.62 1.38
N SER A 171 36.64 4.41 2.16
CA SER A 171 36.99 5.81 1.82
C SER A 171 38.02 5.98 0.68
N LYS A 172 38.66 4.88 0.23
CA LYS A 172 39.71 4.95 -0.79
C LYS A 172 39.40 4.19 -2.07
N GLU A 173 38.47 3.26 -2.02
CA GLU A 173 38.32 2.23 -3.06
C GLU A 173 36.90 2.11 -3.62
N LEU A 174 35.95 2.84 -3.06
CA LEU A 174 34.62 2.99 -3.63
C LEU A 174 34.51 4.35 -4.34
N PRO A 175 33.93 4.39 -5.56
CA PRO A 175 33.74 5.62 -6.31
C PRO A 175 32.79 6.60 -5.62
#